data_759746fec0b7d9354bf3f3452160832f
#
_entry.id   759746fec0b7d9354bf3f3452160832f
#
_cell.length_a   1.000
_cell.length_b   1.000
_cell.length_c   1.000
_cell.angle_alpha   90.00
_cell.angle_beta   90.00
_cell.angle_gamma   90.00
#
_symmetry.space_group_name_H-M   'P 1'
#
loop_
_entity.id
_entity.type
_entity.pdbx_description
1 polymer ?
#
loop_
_entity_poly.entity_id
_entity_poly.type
_entity_poly.pdbx_seq_one_letter_code
_entity_poly.pdbx_strand_id
1 'polypeptide(L)'
;SNPYKRWFDSLNAHAAAKVAVAMARLELGNTSSIKWFDGIGEYRIDWGPGNSIYLLQHGKNLSVLFGGGTKKRQRNDIKKAIELSKEYKLRKKQR
;
A
#
# COMPACT_ATOMS: atom_id res chain seq x y z
N SER A 1 1.02 15.93 -4.91
CA SER A 1 1.50 14.56 -5.11
C SER A 1 0.75 13.61 -4.21
N ASN A 2 0.62 12.36 -4.63
CA ASN A 2 -0.09 11.37 -3.82
C ASN A 2 0.84 10.76 -2.76
N PRO A 3 0.26 10.19 -1.68
CA PRO A 3 1.06 9.62 -0.59
C PRO A 3 2.00 8.50 -1.02
N TYR A 4 1.58 7.66 -1.97
CA TYR A 4 2.42 6.58 -2.47
C TYR A 4 3.67 7.11 -3.15
N LYS A 5 3.51 8.10 -4.02
CA LYS A 5 4.63 8.68 -4.75
C LYS A 5 5.65 9.30 -3.79
N ARG A 6 5.17 10.04 -2.80
CA ARG A 6 6.05 10.64 -1.79
C ARG A 6 6.83 9.59 -1.00
N TRP A 7 6.13 8.52 -0.62
CA TRP A 7 6.78 7.42 0.08
C TRP A 7 7.82 6.75 -0.80
N PHE A 8 7.46 6.41 -2.04
CA PHE A 8 8.37 5.75 -2.98
C PHE A 8 9.61 6.59 -3.24
N ASP A 9 9.45 7.89 -3.45
CA ASP A 9 10.55 8.81 -3.71
C ASP A 9 11.49 8.97 -2.51
N SER A 10 11.01 8.65 -1.30
CA SER A 10 11.82 8.72 -0.09
C SER A 10 12.71 7.48 0.11
N LEU A 11 12.49 6.42 -0.66
CA LEU A 11 13.23 5.17 -0.52
C LEU A 11 14.62 5.26 -1.14
N ASN A 12 15.59 4.53 -0.56
CA ASN A 12 16.88 4.39 -1.23
C ASN A 12 16.71 3.46 -2.44
N ALA A 13 17.72 3.43 -3.31
CA ALA A 13 17.64 2.68 -4.57
C ALA A 13 17.35 1.19 -4.36
N HIS A 14 17.94 0.59 -3.33
CA HIS A 14 17.75 -0.83 -3.04
C HIS A 14 16.30 -1.13 -2.63
N ALA A 15 15.76 -0.32 -1.72
CA ALA A 15 14.38 -0.45 -1.28
C ALA A 15 13.39 -0.20 -2.42
N ALA A 16 13.66 0.82 -3.23
CA ALA A 16 12.82 1.14 -4.40
C ALA A 16 12.77 -0.03 -5.37
N ALA A 17 13.91 -0.71 -5.60
CA ALA A 17 13.96 -1.88 -6.47
C ALA A 17 13.09 -3.02 -5.92
N LYS A 18 13.11 -3.25 -4.62
CA LYS A 18 12.28 -4.27 -3.98
C LYS A 18 10.79 -3.95 -4.11
N VAL A 19 10.43 -2.70 -3.95
CA VAL A 19 9.04 -2.25 -4.12
C VAL A 19 8.59 -2.43 -5.58
N ALA A 20 9.45 -2.07 -6.53
CA ALA A 20 9.14 -2.23 -7.96
C ALA A 20 8.87 -3.69 -8.32
N VAL A 21 9.67 -4.62 -7.78
CA VAL A 21 9.44 -6.05 -7.99
C VAL A 21 8.10 -6.50 -7.41
N ALA A 22 7.79 -6.03 -6.20
CA ALA A 22 6.52 -6.34 -5.53
C ALA A 22 5.33 -5.85 -6.36
N MET A 23 5.41 -4.62 -6.87
CA MET A 23 4.35 -4.04 -7.70
C MET A 23 4.16 -4.84 -8.98
N ALA A 24 5.25 -5.27 -9.62
CA ALA A 24 5.17 -6.10 -10.82
C ALA A 24 4.46 -7.42 -10.53
N ARG A 25 4.73 -8.06 -9.39
CA ARG A 25 4.08 -9.30 -8.98
C ARG A 25 2.57 -9.09 -8.78
N LEU A 26 2.19 -8.00 -8.15
CA LEU A 26 0.78 -7.65 -7.95
C LEU A 26 0.07 -7.45 -9.28
N GLU A 27 0.71 -6.78 -10.24
CA GLU A 27 0.16 -6.56 -11.58
C GLU A 27 -0.06 -7.87 -12.33
N LEU A 28 0.77 -8.88 -12.05
CA LEU A 28 0.62 -10.22 -12.64
C LEU A 28 -0.46 -11.05 -11.96
N GLY A 29 -1.12 -10.49 -10.94
CA GLY A 29 -2.19 -11.20 -10.24
C GLY A 29 -1.73 -12.01 -9.04
N ASN A 30 -0.48 -11.88 -8.60
CA ASN A 30 0.04 -12.60 -7.43
C ASN A 30 -0.39 -11.88 -6.15
N THR A 31 -1.66 -12.02 -5.80
CA THR A 31 -2.31 -11.29 -4.71
C THR A 31 -2.63 -12.13 -3.48
N SER A 32 -2.26 -13.42 -3.50
CA SER A 32 -2.64 -14.34 -2.42
C SER A 32 -2.03 -14.02 -1.06
N SER A 33 -0.92 -13.28 -1.04
CA SER A 33 -0.25 -12.90 0.20
C SER A 33 -0.75 -11.58 0.79
N ILE A 34 -1.69 -10.91 0.12
CA ILE A 34 -2.29 -9.69 0.66
C ILE A 34 -3.17 -10.05 1.84
N LYS A 35 -2.95 -9.36 2.96
CA LYS A 35 -3.76 -9.52 4.15
C LYS A 35 -4.82 -8.42 4.15
N TRP A 36 -6.10 -8.82 4.15
CA TRP A 36 -7.22 -7.88 4.09
C TRP A 36 -7.83 -7.67 5.48
N PHE A 37 -8.03 -6.42 5.85
CA PHE A 37 -8.68 -6.05 7.10
C PHE A 37 -9.16 -4.60 7.04
N ASP A 38 -10.28 -4.33 7.69
CA ASP A 38 -10.86 -2.97 7.79
C ASP A 38 -10.98 -2.26 6.44
N GLY A 39 -11.26 -3.03 5.37
CA GLY A 39 -11.47 -2.47 4.03
C GLY A 39 -10.19 -2.13 3.28
N ILE A 40 -9.04 -2.45 3.83
CA ILE A 40 -7.74 -2.25 3.17
C ILE A 40 -6.97 -3.55 3.07
N GLY A 41 -6.00 -3.58 2.16
CA GLY A 41 -5.07 -4.69 2.03
C GLY A 41 -3.67 -4.28 2.44
N GLU A 42 -2.96 -5.17 3.09
CA GLU A 42 -1.55 -4.99 3.42
C GLU A 42 -0.74 -6.04 2.66
N TYR A 43 0.17 -5.59 1.82
CA TYR A 43 1.12 -6.45 1.12
C TYR A 43 2.50 -6.23 1.74
N ARG A 44 2.99 -7.24 2.44
CA ARG A 44 4.29 -7.14 3.12
C ARG A 44 5.41 -7.46 2.15
N ILE A 45 6.41 -6.59 2.11
CA ILE A 45 7.65 -6.81 1.36
C ILE A 45 8.69 -7.35 2.33
N ASP A 46 9.13 -8.57 2.09
CA ASP A 46 10.10 -9.23 2.97
C ASP A 46 11.51 -8.74 2.67
N TRP A 47 11.87 -7.61 3.29
CA TRP A 47 13.19 -7.02 3.12
C TRP A 47 13.51 -6.09 4.29
N GLY A 48 14.70 -6.28 4.88
CA GLY A 48 15.20 -5.43 5.96
C GLY A 48 14.26 -5.36 7.16
N PRO A 49 14.00 -4.16 7.68
CA PRO A 49 13.11 -3.99 8.84
C PRO A 49 11.64 -4.21 8.50
N GLY A 50 11.35 -4.55 7.25
CA GLY A 50 9.99 -4.78 6.78
C GLY A 50 9.34 -3.51 6.27
N ASN A 51 8.79 -3.61 5.05
CA ASN A 51 7.99 -2.56 4.45
C ASN A 51 6.66 -3.16 4.03
N SER A 52 5.60 -2.35 4.07
CA SER A 52 4.28 -2.79 3.62
C SER A 52 3.72 -1.79 2.62
N ILE A 53 2.98 -2.31 1.65
CA ILE A 53 2.21 -1.50 0.71
C ILE A 53 0.76 -1.64 1.12
N TYR A 54 0.06 -0.53 1.27
CA TYR A 54 -1.35 -0.51 1.64
C TYR A 54 -2.21 -0.26 0.42
N LEU A 55 -3.22 -1.09 0.25
CA LEU A 55 -4.01 -1.19 -0.98
C LEU A 55 -5.50 -1.03 -0.69
N LEU A 56 -6.21 -0.56 -1.70
CA LEU A 56 -7.66 -0.50 -1.71
C LEU A 56 -8.16 -1.31 -2.91
N GLN A 57 -9.19 -2.13 -2.72
CA GLN A 57 -9.78 -2.92 -3.80
C GLN A 57 -11.08 -2.30 -4.30
N HIS A 58 -11.20 -2.20 -5.62
CA HIS A 58 -12.41 -1.78 -6.32
C HIS A 58 -12.75 -2.84 -7.36
N GLY A 59 -13.71 -3.70 -7.05
CA GLY A 59 -14.01 -4.80 -7.95
C GLY A 59 -12.76 -5.61 -8.21
N LYS A 60 -12.30 -5.64 -9.46
CA LYS A 60 -11.09 -6.37 -9.86
C LYS A 60 -9.81 -5.54 -9.78
N ASN A 61 -9.95 -4.24 -9.53
CA ASN A 61 -8.81 -3.33 -9.53
C ASN A 61 -8.25 -3.11 -8.14
N LEU A 62 -6.92 -3.00 -8.07
CA LEU A 62 -6.21 -2.65 -6.84
C LEU A 62 -5.61 -1.26 -7.01
N SER A 63 -5.84 -0.40 -6.02
CA SER A 63 -5.22 0.92 -5.98
C SER A 63 -4.25 0.98 -4.81
N VAL A 64 -3.05 1.51 -5.06
CA VAL A 64 -2.07 1.68 -4.00
C VAL A 64 -2.35 2.99 -3.30
N LEU A 65 -2.52 2.92 -1.98
CA LEU A 65 -2.74 4.10 -1.14
C LEU A 65 -1.42 4.74 -0.75
N PHE A 66 -0.55 3.95 -0.14
CA PHE A 66 0.81 4.39 0.20
C PHE A 66 1.60 3.19 0.72
N GLY A 67 2.86 3.41 1.03
CA GLY A 67 3.69 2.40 1.67
C GLY A 67 4.19 2.87 3.02
N GLY A 68 4.42 1.93 3.91
CA GLY A 68 4.92 2.20 5.24
C GLY A 68 6.20 1.44 5.54
N GLY A 69 6.92 1.87 6.55
CA GLY A 69 8.24 1.36 6.88
C GLY A 69 8.24 0.27 7.93
N THR A 70 8.58 0.62 9.17
CA THR A 70 8.90 -0.33 10.22
C THR A 70 7.68 -0.82 10.98
N LYS A 71 7.85 -1.93 11.72
CA LYS A 71 6.83 -2.44 12.64
C LYS A 71 6.40 -1.40 13.67
N LYS A 72 7.31 -0.54 14.09
CA LYS A 72 7.00 0.54 15.02
C LYS A 72 5.94 1.50 14.50
N ARG A 73 5.93 1.73 13.19
CA ARG A 73 5.00 2.64 12.53
C ARG A 73 3.76 1.97 12.01
N GLN A 74 3.73 0.65 12.02
CA GLN A 74 2.65 -0.12 11.39
C GLN A 74 1.26 0.31 11.85
N ARG A 75 1.07 0.52 13.16
CA ARG A 75 -0.24 0.92 13.70
C ARG A 75 -0.71 2.25 13.13
N ASN A 76 0.20 3.24 13.09
CA ASN A 76 -0.13 4.56 12.53
C ASN A 76 -0.34 4.49 11.03
N ASP A 77 0.43 3.67 10.33
CA ASP A 77 0.29 3.49 8.90
C ASP A 77 -1.04 2.86 8.54
N ILE A 78 -1.47 1.85 9.30
CA ILE A 78 -2.78 1.22 9.10
C ILE A 78 -3.90 2.22 9.33
N LYS A 79 -3.81 3.02 10.38
CA LYS A 79 -4.81 4.06 10.68
C LYS A 79 -4.90 5.06 9.53
N LYS A 80 -3.75 5.50 9.01
CA LYS A 80 -3.69 6.42 7.88
C LYS A 80 -4.29 5.79 6.62
N ALA A 81 -4.02 4.50 6.37
CA ALA A 81 -4.57 3.80 5.22
C ALA A 81 -6.09 3.72 5.29
N ILE A 82 -6.64 3.45 6.48
CA ILE A 82 -8.09 3.40 6.68
C ILE A 82 -8.71 4.77 6.40
N GLU A 83 -8.10 5.83 6.91
CA GLU A 83 -8.58 7.21 6.67
C GLU A 83 -8.55 7.55 5.18
N LEU A 84 -7.47 7.22 4.48
CA LEU A 84 -7.35 7.47 3.05
C LEU A 84 -8.39 6.66 2.25
N SER A 85 -8.67 5.43 2.66
CA SER A 85 -9.67 4.61 1.98
C SER A 85 -11.08 5.20 2.13
N LYS A 86 -11.41 5.73 3.31
CA LYS A 86 -12.69 6.39 3.56
C LYS A 86 -12.84 7.64 2.71
N GLU A 87 -11.79 8.45 2.64
CA GLU A 87 -11.75 9.67 1.84
C GLU A 87 -11.95 9.36 0.36
N TYR A 88 -11.28 8.33 -0.12
CA TYR A 88 -11.41 7.88 -1.51
C TYR A 88 -12.83 7.43 -1.84
N LYS A 89 -13.45 6.65 -0.97
CA LYS A 89 -14.82 6.18 -1.15
C LYS A 89 -15.83 7.35 -1.14
N LEU A 90 -15.60 8.32 -0.27
CA LEU A 90 -16.44 9.51 -0.18
C LEU A 90 -16.38 10.32 -1.48
N ARG A 91 -15.19 10.54 -2.02
CA ARG A 91 -15.00 11.24 -3.29
C ARG A 91 -15.75 10.54 -4.43
N LYS A 92 -15.71 9.21 -4.47
CA LYS A 92 -16.40 8.43 -5.49
C LYS A 92 -17.91 8.60 -5.41
N LYS A 93 -18.45 8.68 -4.20
CA LYS A 93 -19.89 8.87 -4.00
C LYS A 93 -20.38 10.24 -4.47
N GLN A 94 -19.50 11.24 -4.45
CA GLN A 94 -19.84 12.62 -4.83
C GLN A 94 -19.78 12.86 -6.34
N ARG A 95 -19.36 11.89 -7.10
CA ARG A 95 -19.35 11.99 -8.58
C ARG A 95 -20.76 11.63 -9.13
#